data_1fadf51eefea5f034e182e1c830cfb68
#
_entry.id   1fadf51eefea5f034e182e1c830cfb68
#
_cell.length_a   1.000
_cell.length_b   1.000
_cell.length_c   1.000
_cell.angle_alpha   90.00
_cell.angle_beta   90.00
_cell.angle_gamma   90.00
#
_symmetry.space_group_name_H-M   'P 1'
#
loop_
_entity.id
_entity.type
_entity.pdbx_description
1 polymer ?
#
loop_
_entity_poly.entity_id
_entity_poly.type
_entity_poly.pdbx_seq_one_letter_code
_entity_poly.pdbx_strand_id
1 'polypeptide(L)'
;MGRRSAALSLVVLLLAGTLSGCIFSEEEGRPPASDEIQYPSIWDRHALQWETSGTYSLVLDPGPYGALEVQEAMVSVDTSSVWETGPSTSEVHISYWLPNNTQAGDKVPVIAIVSPYFSYGQPGDESTPTNVVSAGRGEFIFENFVPHGYAFAQVAVFGTEESSGCFDYRGAGEGLGIHSAVEWLGTQEWSNGNVGLYGKSYEGATQWEAAAIGSEHLKTIVPISGTTALHPLLYKNGSAEARSQIMHMNYFSSTVDYNEDDFDNVCPDIAEGLFAGPVTYVAGEMDPYMDNYYDERSHIDKAFQNWNGSIYWVQGMQDWNVDP
;
A
#
# COMPACT_ATOMS: atom_id res chain seq x y z
N MET A 1 14.14 19.34 -29.70
CA MET A 1 12.91 18.60 -30.09
C MET A 1 13.12 17.14 -30.54
N GLY A 2 14.32 16.59 -30.55
CA GLY A 2 14.60 15.24 -31.07
C GLY A 2 14.84 14.14 -30.04
N ARG A 3 15.08 14.46 -28.76
CA ARG A 3 15.45 13.46 -27.75
C ARG A 3 14.26 12.87 -26.98
N ARG A 4 13.16 13.60 -26.81
CA ARG A 4 11.96 13.11 -26.10
C ARG A 4 11.19 12.04 -26.90
N SER A 5 11.22 12.12 -28.22
CA SER A 5 10.54 11.14 -29.09
C SER A 5 11.21 9.75 -29.08
N ALA A 6 12.52 9.67 -28.84
CA ALA A 6 13.25 8.41 -28.84
C ALA A 6 13.06 7.61 -27.53
N ALA A 7 12.96 8.30 -26.39
CA ALA A 7 12.71 7.67 -25.10
C ALA A 7 11.29 7.07 -25.02
N LEU A 8 10.29 7.82 -25.51
CA LEU A 8 8.90 7.33 -25.53
C LEU A 8 8.75 6.11 -26.47
N SER A 9 9.46 6.09 -27.59
CA SER A 9 9.44 4.95 -28.52
C SER A 9 10.12 3.71 -27.93
N LEU A 10 11.12 3.87 -27.07
CA LEU A 10 11.80 2.75 -26.42
C LEU A 10 10.93 2.13 -25.31
N VAL A 11 10.23 2.95 -24.55
CA VAL A 11 9.30 2.49 -23.52
C VAL A 11 8.11 1.75 -24.13
N VAL A 12 7.55 2.25 -25.22
CA VAL A 12 6.46 1.58 -25.95
C VAL A 12 6.93 0.25 -26.59
N LEU A 13 8.17 0.17 -27.06
CA LEU A 13 8.74 -1.08 -27.59
C LEU A 13 9.03 -2.11 -26.49
N LEU A 14 9.47 -1.68 -25.30
CA LEU A 14 9.65 -2.56 -24.16
C LEU A 14 8.32 -3.07 -23.62
N LEU A 15 7.29 -2.23 -23.54
CA LEU A 15 5.94 -2.64 -23.15
C LEU A 15 5.29 -3.57 -24.17
N ALA A 16 5.51 -3.34 -25.46
CA ALA A 16 5.02 -4.23 -26.52
C ALA A 16 5.73 -5.60 -26.49
N GLY A 17 7.01 -5.64 -26.12
CA GLY A 17 7.77 -6.87 -26.00
C GLY A 17 7.36 -7.74 -24.80
N THR A 18 6.94 -7.12 -23.71
CA THR A 18 6.47 -7.84 -22.51
C THR A 18 5.02 -8.33 -22.65
N LEU A 19 4.21 -7.65 -23.45
CA LEU A 19 2.82 -8.06 -23.72
C LEU A 19 2.74 -9.19 -24.78
N SER A 20 3.75 -9.35 -25.63
CA SER A 20 3.76 -10.43 -26.64
C SER A 20 4.03 -11.83 -26.05
N GLY A 21 4.49 -11.92 -24.80
CA GLY A 21 4.63 -13.19 -24.07
C GLY A 21 3.34 -13.74 -23.47
N CYS A 22 2.27 -12.97 -23.47
CA CYS A 22 0.95 -13.33 -22.92
C CYS A 22 -0.13 -13.50 -23.99
N ILE A 23 0.22 -13.58 -25.27
CA ILE A 23 -0.75 -13.98 -26.30
C ILE A 23 -0.86 -15.50 -26.22
N PHE A 24 -1.94 -15.94 -25.65
CA PHE A 24 -2.35 -17.34 -25.52
C PHE A 24 -2.16 -18.08 -26.84
N SER A 25 -1.26 -19.03 -26.90
CA SER A 25 -1.35 -20.09 -27.89
C SER A 25 -2.57 -20.91 -27.54
N GLU A 26 -3.45 -21.14 -28.51
CA GLU A 26 -4.58 -22.05 -28.36
C GLU A 26 -4.12 -23.37 -27.74
N GLU A 27 -4.95 -23.87 -26.84
CA GLU A 27 -4.74 -25.13 -26.13
C GLU A 27 -4.70 -26.32 -27.08
N GLU A 28 -3.58 -26.59 -27.69
CA GLU A 28 -3.30 -27.93 -28.23
C GLU A 28 -2.29 -28.62 -27.32
N GLY A 29 -2.77 -29.51 -26.45
CA GLY A 29 -1.92 -30.44 -25.74
C GLY A 29 -1.91 -30.39 -24.21
N ARG A 30 -2.85 -29.70 -23.57
CA ARG A 30 -3.06 -29.94 -22.15
C ARG A 30 -3.61 -31.35 -21.96
N PRO A 31 -2.93 -32.23 -21.23
CA PRO A 31 -3.54 -33.51 -20.86
C PRO A 31 -4.89 -33.24 -20.17
N PRO A 32 -5.93 -34.03 -20.42
CA PRO A 32 -7.19 -33.88 -19.72
C PRO A 32 -6.89 -33.82 -18.23
N ALA A 33 -7.53 -32.86 -17.54
CA ALA A 33 -7.41 -32.76 -16.09
C ALA A 33 -7.67 -34.16 -15.54
N SER A 34 -6.65 -34.71 -14.88
CA SER A 34 -6.79 -36.00 -14.23
C SER A 34 -7.97 -35.92 -13.25
N ASP A 35 -8.87 -36.86 -13.35
CA ASP A 35 -10.06 -36.96 -12.57
C ASP A 35 -9.80 -36.61 -11.11
N GLU A 36 -10.60 -35.66 -10.63
CA GLU A 36 -10.92 -35.42 -9.22
C GLU A 36 -9.77 -35.30 -8.22
N ILE A 37 -9.18 -34.12 -8.19
CA ILE A 37 -8.71 -33.64 -6.88
C ILE A 37 -9.98 -33.24 -6.12
N GLN A 38 -10.48 -34.13 -5.26
CA GLN A 38 -11.51 -33.76 -4.29
C GLN A 38 -10.92 -32.83 -3.26
N TYR A 39 -11.11 -31.54 -3.47
CA TYR A 39 -10.84 -30.56 -2.43
C TYR A 39 -11.78 -30.79 -1.24
N PRO A 40 -11.30 -30.59 0.00
CA PRO A 40 -12.18 -30.66 1.17
C PRO A 40 -13.40 -29.74 0.99
N SER A 41 -14.55 -30.14 1.47
CA SER A 41 -15.85 -29.47 1.29
C SER A 41 -15.88 -27.98 1.66
N ILE A 42 -14.93 -27.55 2.46
CA ILE A 42 -14.71 -26.12 2.80
C ILE A 42 -14.21 -25.32 1.60
N TRP A 43 -13.38 -25.90 0.73
CA TRP A 43 -12.89 -25.28 -0.48
C TRP A 43 -13.95 -25.28 -1.58
N ASP A 44 -14.74 -26.34 -1.67
CA ASP A 44 -15.85 -26.42 -2.63
C ASP A 44 -16.91 -25.33 -2.37
N ARG A 45 -17.17 -25.02 -1.11
CA ARG A 45 -18.11 -23.94 -0.76
C ARG A 45 -17.58 -22.57 -1.15
N HIS A 46 -16.29 -22.33 -1.01
CA HIS A 46 -15.68 -21.09 -1.46
C HIS A 46 -15.57 -21.01 -2.98
N ALA A 47 -15.16 -22.09 -3.64
CA ALA A 47 -15.11 -22.17 -5.08
C ALA A 47 -16.49 -21.95 -5.73
N LEU A 48 -17.55 -22.55 -5.19
CA LEU A 48 -18.92 -22.37 -5.67
C LEU A 48 -19.44 -20.93 -5.52
N GLN A 49 -19.04 -20.23 -4.47
CA GLN A 49 -19.32 -18.79 -4.33
C GLN A 49 -18.53 -17.96 -5.35
N TRP A 50 -17.33 -18.37 -5.69
CA TRP A 50 -16.49 -17.73 -6.71
C TRP A 50 -17.09 -17.83 -8.09
N GLU A 51 -17.63 -18.94 -8.46
CA GLU A 51 -18.23 -19.16 -9.78
C GLU A 51 -19.62 -18.51 -9.94
N THR A 52 -20.33 -18.28 -8.84
CA THR A 52 -21.74 -17.88 -8.92
C THR A 52 -22.02 -16.41 -8.76
N SER A 53 -21.10 -15.62 -8.18
CA SER A 53 -21.39 -14.21 -7.86
C SER A 53 -20.60 -13.17 -8.64
N GLY A 54 -19.43 -13.48 -9.14
CA GLY A 54 -18.57 -12.50 -9.85
C GLY A 54 -18.17 -11.28 -9.00
N THR A 55 -18.73 -11.14 -7.82
CA THR A 55 -18.47 -10.11 -6.82
C THR A 55 -18.39 -10.77 -5.46
N TYR A 56 -17.26 -10.55 -4.77
CA TYR A 56 -17.09 -11.05 -3.41
C TYR A 56 -17.63 -10.05 -2.43
N SER A 57 -18.76 -10.38 -1.84
CA SER A 57 -19.10 -9.91 -0.52
C SER A 57 -19.02 -11.13 0.40
N LEU A 58 -17.87 -11.38 1.02
CA LEU A 58 -17.78 -12.36 2.07
C LEU A 58 -18.24 -11.72 3.37
N VAL A 59 -19.51 -11.40 3.48
CA VAL A 59 -20.12 -11.05 4.76
C VAL A 59 -20.28 -12.34 5.54
N LEU A 60 -19.37 -12.56 6.49
CA LEU A 60 -19.35 -13.77 7.30
C LEU A 60 -20.49 -13.79 8.32
N ASP A 61 -20.82 -12.63 8.86
CA ASP A 61 -21.92 -12.42 9.80
C ASP A 61 -22.36 -10.95 9.68
N PRO A 62 -23.61 -10.68 9.25
CA PRO A 62 -24.12 -9.33 9.27
C PRO A 62 -24.23 -8.87 10.71
N GLY A 63 -23.26 -8.10 11.19
CA GLY A 63 -23.27 -7.52 12.51
C GLY A 63 -24.48 -6.60 12.72
N PRO A 64 -24.76 -6.21 13.97
CA PRO A 64 -25.97 -5.46 14.32
C PRO A 64 -25.91 -3.97 13.94
N TYR A 65 -24.76 -3.46 13.54
CA TYR A 65 -24.56 -2.02 13.33
C TYR A 65 -24.33 -1.70 11.85
N GLY A 66 -24.67 -0.50 11.44
CA GLY A 66 -24.21 0.11 10.20
C GLY A 66 -23.04 1.07 10.46
N ALA A 67 -22.68 1.86 9.47
CA ALA A 67 -21.69 2.92 9.58
C ALA A 67 -22.37 4.30 9.68
N LEU A 68 -21.72 5.25 10.37
CA LEU A 68 -21.98 6.67 10.23
C LEU A 68 -21.42 7.18 8.91
N GLU A 69 -21.83 8.38 8.51
CA GLU A 69 -21.23 9.10 7.39
C GLU A 69 -19.70 9.23 7.59
N VAL A 70 -18.98 9.19 6.49
CA VAL A 70 -17.52 9.37 6.49
C VAL A 70 -17.13 10.68 7.16
N GLN A 71 -16.07 10.63 7.91
CA GLN A 71 -15.42 11.80 8.49
C GLN A 71 -13.99 11.87 7.98
N GLU A 72 -13.47 13.08 7.82
CA GLU A 72 -12.15 13.32 7.27
C GLU A 72 -11.32 14.17 8.24
N ALA A 73 -10.03 13.96 8.24
CA ALA A 73 -9.07 14.71 9.04
C ALA A 73 -7.76 14.91 8.28
N MET A 74 -7.20 16.11 8.42
CA MET A 74 -5.82 16.43 8.02
C MET A 74 -4.95 16.47 9.27
N VAL A 75 -3.98 15.59 9.34
CA VAL A 75 -3.06 15.46 10.48
C VAL A 75 -1.76 16.16 10.15
N SER A 76 -1.50 17.28 10.80
CA SER A 76 -0.27 18.05 10.60
C SER A 76 0.92 17.35 11.25
N VAL A 77 2.02 17.22 10.53
CA VAL A 77 3.24 16.49 10.91
C VAL A 77 4.45 17.40 10.69
N ASP A 78 5.31 17.49 11.69
CA ASP A 78 6.61 18.15 11.55
C ASP A 78 7.57 17.27 10.76
N THR A 79 7.86 17.66 9.53
CA THR A 79 8.73 16.96 8.59
C THR A 79 10.09 17.64 8.41
N SER A 80 10.40 18.64 9.23
CA SER A 80 11.62 19.48 9.10
C SER A 80 12.96 18.73 9.23
N SER A 81 12.92 17.51 9.81
CA SER A 81 14.12 16.69 10.00
C SER A 81 14.19 15.48 9.07
N VAL A 82 13.23 15.32 8.16
CA VAL A 82 13.08 14.09 7.37
C VAL A 82 13.64 14.23 5.97
N TRP A 83 13.35 15.35 5.33
CA TRP A 83 13.82 15.64 3.98
C TRP A 83 14.77 16.83 3.98
N GLU A 84 15.82 16.75 3.17
CA GLU A 84 16.81 17.85 3.07
C GLU A 84 16.20 19.07 2.41
N THR A 85 15.38 18.89 1.38
CA THR A 85 14.78 19.97 0.58
C THR A 85 13.25 19.93 0.56
N GLY A 86 12.63 19.04 1.31
CA GLY A 86 11.19 18.93 1.40
C GLY A 86 10.53 19.97 2.32
N PRO A 87 9.20 19.97 2.42
CA PRO A 87 8.48 20.86 3.31
C PRO A 87 8.78 20.54 4.77
N SER A 88 8.87 21.59 5.60
CA SER A 88 9.07 21.44 7.05
C SER A 88 7.83 20.97 7.83
N THR A 89 6.67 21.02 7.20
CA THR A 89 5.40 20.55 7.75
C THR A 89 4.60 19.96 6.62
N SER A 90 4.05 18.79 6.83
CA SER A 90 3.20 18.08 5.88
C SER A 90 1.91 17.62 6.56
N GLU A 91 0.92 17.24 5.79
CA GLU A 91 -0.37 16.79 6.30
C GLU A 91 -0.70 15.40 5.77
N VAL A 92 -1.17 14.53 6.67
CA VAL A 92 -1.69 13.19 6.31
C VAL A 92 -3.20 13.24 6.25
N HIS A 93 -3.78 12.84 5.15
CA HIS A 93 -5.21 12.73 4.97
C HIS A 93 -5.73 11.39 5.49
N ILE A 94 -6.73 11.45 6.34
CA ILE A 94 -7.40 10.29 6.96
C ILE A 94 -8.90 10.43 6.74
N SER A 95 -9.51 9.40 6.15
CA SER A 95 -10.96 9.23 6.14
C SER A 95 -11.35 8.07 7.04
N TYR A 96 -12.40 8.22 7.84
CA TYR A 96 -12.81 7.19 8.77
C TYR A 96 -14.32 7.08 8.95
N TRP A 97 -14.76 5.88 9.30
CA TRP A 97 -16.15 5.51 9.54
C TRP A 97 -16.28 4.92 10.93
N LEU A 98 -17.22 5.43 11.69
CA LEU A 98 -17.59 4.88 12.99
C LEU A 98 -18.81 3.98 12.86
N PRO A 99 -18.95 2.93 13.70
CA PRO A 99 -20.19 2.19 13.78
C PRO A 99 -21.34 3.10 14.22
N ASN A 100 -22.53 2.96 13.63
CA ASN A 100 -23.65 3.87 13.82
C ASN A 100 -24.27 3.84 15.23
N ASN A 101 -23.86 2.89 16.08
CA ASN A 101 -24.21 2.84 17.50
C ASN A 101 -23.27 3.63 18.40
N THR A 102 -22.19 4.19 17.85
CA THR A 102 -21.23 4.99 18.63
C THR A 102 -21.89 6.27 19.13
N GLN A 103 -21.91 6.44 20.45
CA GLN A 103 -22.45 7.62 21.12
C GLN A 103 -21.33 8.42 21.77
N ALA A 104 -21.65 9.63 22.21
CA ALA A 104 -20.68 10.45 22.93
C ALA A 104 -20.16 9.72 24.19
N GLY A 105 -18.85 9.50 24.25
CA GLY A 105 -18.17 8.79 25.33
C GLY A 105 -17.90 7.29 25.06
N ASP A 106 -18.47 6.73 24.00
CA ASP A 106 -18.12 5.37 23.58
C ASP A 106 -16.70 5.34 22.96
N LYS A 107 -16.03 4.22 23.14
CA LYS A 107 -14.67 4.02 22.64
C LYS A 107 -14.58 2.71 21.88
N VAL A 108 -14.17 2.79 20.62
CA VAL A 108 -14.08 1.64 19.70
C VAL A 108 -12.64 1.42 19.23
N PRO A 109 -12.24 0.16 18.94
CA PRO A 109 -10.98 -0.12 18.27
C PRO A 109 -11.03 0.31 16.81
N VAL A 110 -9.85 0.54 16.23
CA VAL A 110 -9.69 0.99 14.84
C VAL A 110 -8.99 -0.08 14.02
N ILE A 111 -9.48 -0.31 12.79
CA ILE A 111 -8.73 -1.01 11.75
C ILE A 111 -8.47 -0.01 10.62
N ALA A 112 -7.21 0.16 10.24
CA ALA A 112 -6.83 1.10 9.20
C ALA A 112 -6.10 0.41 8.04
N ILE A 113 -6.29 0.97 6.84
CA ILE A 113 -5.48 0.71 5.65
C ILE A 113 -4.67 1.97 5.37
N VAL A 114 -3.36 1.82 5.25
CA VAL A 114 -2.45 2.92 4.88
C VAL A 114 -1.90 2.63 3.50
N SER A 115 -2.14 3.52 2.55
CA SER A 115 -2.02 3.19 1.12
C SER A 115 -1.55 4.37 0.28
N PRO A 116 -0.69 4.13 -0.74
CA PRO A 116 -0.45 5.08 -1.82
C PRO A 116 -1.47 4.94 -2.96
N TYR A 117 -2.41 3.99 -2.87
CA TYR A 117 -3.33 3.67 -3.97
C TYR A 117 -4.61 4.50 -3.97
N PHE A 118 -4.80 5.36 -2.98
CA PHE A 118 -5.87 6.35 -3.01
C PHE A 118 -5.47 7.46 -3.97
N SER A 119 -6.37 7.87 -4.85
CA SER A 119 -6.14 9.00 -5.72
C SER A 119 -7.45 9.66 -6.16
N TYR A 120 -7.35 10.94 -6.46
CA TYR A 120 -8.47 11.72 -7.00
C TYR A 120 -8.52 11.57 -8.53
N GLY A 121 -9.48 10.77 -9.03
CA GLY A 121 -10.08 10.91 -10.33
C GLY A 121 -9.16 11.03 -11.54
N GLN A 122 -8.03 10.32 -11.57
CA GLN A 122 -7.25 10.23 -12.82
C GLN A 122 -8.06 9.45 -13.87
N PRO A 123 -8.22 9.96 -15.09
CA PRO A 123 -8.99 9.27 -16.12
C PRO A 123 -8.38 7.89 -16.43
N GLY A 124 -9.14 6.84 -16.14
CA GLY A 124 -8.75 5.45 -16.38
C GLY A 124 -8.10 4.74 -15.18
N ASP A 125 -8.04 5.39 -14.03
CA ASP A 125 -7.58 4.78 -12.79
C ASP A 125 -8.78 4.18 -12.02
N GLU A 126 -8.62 2.96 -11.51
CA GLU A 126 -9.60 2.32 -10.61
C GLU A 126 -9.42 2.74 -9.15
N SER A 127 -8.49 3.63 -8.87
CA SER A 127 -8.26 4.16 -7.53
C SER A 127 -9.41 5.06 -7.10
N THR A 128 -9.76 4.97 -5.84
CA THR A 128 -10.83 5.76 -5.23
C THR A 128 -10.24 6.71 -4.20
N PRO A 129 -10.82 7.91 -4.02
CA PRO A 129 -10.41 8.79 -2.94
C PRO A 129 -10.59 8.14 -1.58
N THR A 130 -9.87 8.60 -0.56
CA THR A 130 -9.91 8.04 0.79
C THR A 130 -11.30 8.06 1.42
N ASN A 131 -12.15 9.01 1.06
CA ASN A 131 -13.51 9.15 1.60
C ASN A 131 -14.55 8.21 0.96
N VAL A 132 -14.12 7.34 0.07
CA VAL A 132 -14.90 6.23 -0.48
C VAL A 132 -14.26 4.92 -0.08
N VAL A 133 -15.03 3.98 0.45
CA VAL A 133 -14.51 2.66 0.82
C VAL A 133 -13.90 1.97 -0.40
N SER A 134 -12.62 1.66 -0.34
CA SER A 134 -11.88 1.11 -1.46
C SER A 134 -12.34 -0.29 -1.83
N ALA A 135 -12.73 -0.46 -3.09
CA ALA A 135 -13.23 -1.73 -3.61
C ALA A 135 -12.18 -2.85 -3.47
N GLY A 136 -12.62 -4.00 -2.97
CA GLY A 136 -11.78 -5.19 -2.81
C GLY A 136 -10.70 -5.11 -1.72
N ARG A 137 -10.38 -3.92 -1.20
CA ARG A 137 -9.43 -3.71 -0.11
C ARG A 137 -10.13 -3.30 1.18
N GLY A 138 -10.74 -2.12 1.20
CA GLY A 138 -11.47 -1.60 2.34
C GLY A 138 -12.81 -2.26 2.58
N GLU A 139 -13.51 -2.69 1.53
CA GLU A 139 -14.83 -3.32 1.61
C GLU A 139 -14.86 -4.50 2.59
N PHE A 140 -13.83 -5.37 2.54
CA PHE A 140 -13.78 -6.52 3.44
C PHE A 140 -13.77 -6.10 4.91
N ILE A 141 -12.97 -5.09 5.27
CA ILE A 141 -12.92 -4.59 6.65
C ILE A 141 -14.20 -3.83 6.98
N PHE A 142 -14.66 -2.97 6.08
CA PHE A 142 -15.85 -2.16 6.28
C PHE A 142 -17.09 -3.02 6.51
N GLU A 143 -17.31 -4.04 5.68
CA GLU A 143 -18.51 -4.89 5.75
C GLU A 143 -18.48 -5.91 6.90
N ASN A 144 -17.28 -6.34 7.36
CA ASN A 144 -17.18 -7.40 8.36
C ASN A 144 -16.79 -6.90 9.76
N PHE A 145 -16.22 -5.71 9.92
CA PHE A 145 -15.77 -5.23 11.23
C PHE A 145 -16.53 -4.02 11.72
N VAL A 146 -16.92 -3.07 10.86
CA VAL A 146 -17.72 -1.93 11.30
C VAL A 146 -19.06 -2.37 11.89
N PRO A 147 -19.78 -3.35 11.31
CA PRO A 147 -21.00 -3.89 11.92
C PRO A 147 -20.81 -4.56 13.29
N HIS A 148 -19.58 -4.86 13.66
CA HIS A 148 -19.22 -5.45 14.95
C HIS A 148 -18.58 -4.47 15.93
N GLY A 149 -18.65 -3.17 15.66
CA GLY A 149 -18.23 -2.13 16.58
C GLY A 149 -16.78 -1.68 16.44
N TYR A 150 -16.16 -1.89 15.28
CA TYR A 150 -14.85 -1.33 14.94
C TYR A 150 -15.01 -0.05 14.13
N ALA A 151 -14.17 0.93 14.35
CA ALA A 151 -13.95 2.01 13.40
C ALA A 151 -13.10 1.48 12.24
N PHE A 152 -13.37 1.94 11.04
CA PHE A 152 -12.54 1.71 9.87
C PHE A 152 -11.93 3.02 9.40
N ALA A 153 -10.65 3.00 9.00
CA ALA A 153 -9.97 4.18 8.46
C ALA A 153 -9.18 3.85 7.19
N GLN A 154 -9.11 4.81 6.29
CA GLN A 154 -8.26 4.84 5.11
C GLN A 154 -7.33 6.04 5.22
N VAL A 155 -6.03 5.81 5.06
CA VAL A 155 -4.97 6.79 5.26
C VAL A 155 -4.15 6.87 3.98
N ALA A 156 -4.06 8.04 3.37
CA ALA A 156 -3.17 8.28 2.25
C ALA A 156 -1.74 8.55 2.75
N VAL A 157 -0.72 7.91 2.18
CA VAL A 157 0.68 8.24 2.48
C VAL A 157 1.04 9.62 1.94
N PHE A 158 2.09 10.24 2.46
CA PHE A 158 2.55 11.54 1.97
C PHE A 158 2.73 11.58 0.45
N GLY A 159 2.37 12.70 -0.16
CA GLY A 159 2.47 12.94 -1.59
C GLY A 159 1.45 12.15 -2.44
N THR A 160 0.42 11.60 -1.81
CA THR A 160 -0.68 10.91 -2.52
C THR A 160 -2.03 11.44 -2.07
N GLU A 161 -2.98 11.45 -2.98
CA GLU A 161 -4.34 11.94 -2.77
C GLU A 161 -4.34 13.36 -2.17
N GLU A 162 -4.98 13.62 -1.05
CA GLU A 162 -4.96 14.93 -0.39
C GLU A 162 -3.82 15.08 0.65
N SER A 163 -3.03 14.04 0.87
CA SER A 163 -1.84 14.15 1.74
C SER A 163 -0.76 14.97 1.07
N SER A 164 -0.28 16.00 1.76
CA SER A 164 0.85 16.80 1.28
C SER A 164 2.20 16.15 1.61
N GLY A 165 3.30 16.82 1.26
CA GLY A 165 4.65 16.32 1.51
C GLY A 165 5.22 15.49 0.36
N CYS A 166 6.31 14.80 0.64
CA CYS A 166 7.01 14.02 -0.36
C CYS A 166 6.64 12.54 -0.30
N PHE A 167 6.32 11.95 -1.45
CA PHE A 167 6.26 10.50 -1.58
C PHE A 167 7.69 9.96 -1.70
N ASP A 168 8.29 9.58 -0.58
CA ASP A 168 9.69 9.15 -0.51
C ASP A 168 9.89 7.62 -0.60
N TYR A 169 8.87 6.93 -1.03
CA TYR A 169 8.86 5.50 -1.32
C TYR A 169 9.46 4.65 -0.21
N ARG A 170 8.69 4.51 0.88
CA ARG A 170 9.05 3.75 2.06
C ARG A 170 10.24 4.31 2.86
N GLY A 171 10.54 5.58 2.67
CA GLY A 171 11.56 6.29 3.41
C GLY A 171 11.10 6.75 4.78
N ALA A 172 11.98 7.53 5.44
CA ALA A 172 11.72 8.04 6.79
C ALA A 172 10.49 8.95 6.86
N GLY A 173 10.24 9.72 5.81
CA GLY A 173 9.07 10.60 5.72
C GLY A 173 7.77 9.84 5.70
N GLU A 174 7.65 8.85 4.82
CA GLU A 174 6.47 7.99 4.75
C GLU A 174 6.22 7.30 6.10
N GLY A 175 7.25 6.70 6.69
CA GLY A 175 7.14 6.07 8.01
C GLY A 175 6.66 7.03 9.09
N LEU A 176 7.14 8.29 9.11
CA LEU A 176 6.71 9.33 10.03
C LEU A 176 5.23 9.70 9.83
N GLY A 177 4.78 9.83 8.57
CA GLY A 177 3.38 10.08 8.23
C GLY A 177 2.47 8.96 8.73
N ILE A 178 2.85 7.70 8.48
CA ILE A 178 2.12 6.52 8.94
C ILE A 178 2.03 6.48 10.47
N HIS A 179 3.15 6.70 11.15
CA HIS A 179 3.19 6.76 12.62
C HIS A 179 2.25 7.83 13.16
N SER A 180 2.30 9.03 12.57
CA SER A 180 1.44 10.15 12.99
C SER A 180 -0.05 9.85 12.81
N ALA A 181 -0.42 9.14 11.75
CA ALA A 181 -1.78 8.68 11.55
C ALA A 181 -2.21 7.65 12.60
N VAL A 182 -1.35 6.70 12.96
CA VAL A 182 -1.62 5.70 14.02
C VAL A 182 -1.81 6.39 15.37
N GLU A 183 -0.93 7.34 15.72
CA GLU A 183 -1.04 8.13 16.95
C GLU A 183 -2.35 8.93 16.99
N TRP A 184 -2.67 9.59 15.87
CA TRP A 184 -3.91 10.36 15.77
C TRP A 184 -5.14 9.46 15.97
N LEU A 185 -5.23 8.33 15.26
CA LEU A 185 -6.33 7.36 15.37
C LEU A 185 -6.44 6.78 16.79
N GLY A 186 -5.31 6.53 17.45
CA GLY A 186 -5.27 5.98 18.79
C GLY A 186 -5.69 6.96 19.89
N THR A 187 -5.54 8.26 19.64
CA THR A 187 -5.79 9.31 20.66
C THR A 187 -7.13 10.00 20.53
N GLN A 188 -7.94 9.68 19.53
CA GLN A 188 -9.26 10.29 19.35
C GLN A 188 -10.20 9.98 20.53
N GLU A 189 -11.11 10.90 20.84
CA GLU A 189 -12.06 10.71 21.94
C GLU A 189 -12.93 9.46 21.78
N TRP A 190 -13.25 9.08 20.54
CA TRP A 190 -14.01 7.88 20.21
C TRP A 190 -13.15 6.60 20.14
N SER A 191 -11.82 6.71 20.17
CA SER A 191 -10.91 5.57 20.08
C SER A 191 -10.64 4.96 21.47
N ASN A 192 -10.56 3.63 21.54
CA ASN A 192 -10.13 2.93 22.75
C ASN A 192 -8.60 2.79 22.86
N GLY A 193 -7.85 3.43 21.96
CA GLY A 193 -6.39 3.39 21.92
C GLY A 193 -5.80 2.17 21.21
N ASN A 194 -6.62 1.31 20.63
CA ASN A 194 -6.14 0.12 19.91
C ASN A 194 -6.33 0.31 18.40
N VAL A 195 -5.23 0.34 17.68
CA VAL A 195 -5.18 0.43 16.22
C VAL A 195 -4.59 -0.85 15.66
N GLY A 196 -5.26 -1.45 14.68
CA GLY A 196 -4.76 -2.53 13.85
C GLY A 196 -4.58 -2.06 12.41
N LEU A 197 -3.53 -2.53 11.74
CA LEU A 197 -3.33 -2.27 10.32
C LEU A 197 -3.59 -3.53 9.50
N TYR A 198 -4.19 -3.34 8.32
CA TYR A 198 -4.52 -4.40 7.38
C TYR A 198 -4.22 -3.93 5.96
N GLY A 199 -3.73 -4.82 5.10
CA GLY A 199 -3.58 -4.50 3.68
C GLY A 199 -2.64 -5.43 2.95
N LYS A 200 -2.68 -5.32 1.62
CA LYS A 200 -1.95 -6.18 0.69
C LYS A 200 -0.94 -5.38 -0.12
N SER A 201 0.18 -6.03 -0.48
CA SER A 201 1.22 -5.44 -1.31
C SER A 201 1.86 -4.23 -0.63
N TYR A 202 1.83 -3.04 -1.22
CA TYR A 202 2.33 -1.82 -0.58
C TYR A 202 1.64 -1.55 0.76
N GLU A 203 0.33 -1.73 0.84
CA GLU A 203 -0.44 -1.61 2.10
C GLU A 203 -0.02 -2.63 3.17
N GLY A 204 0.57 -3.75 2.76
CA GLY A 204 1.23 -4.70 3.66
C GLY A 204 2.62 -4.22 4.08
N ALA A 205 3.32 -3.50 3.21
CA ALA A 205 4.63 -2.93 3.48
C ALA A 205 4.57 -1.77 4.47
N THR A 206 3.60 -0.85 4.33
CA THR A 206 3.38 0.29 5.25
C THR A 206 3.20 -0.13 6.70
N GLN A 207 2.69 -1.33 6.94
CA GLN A 207 2.52 -1.88 8.29
C GLN A 207 3.85 -2.20 8.97
N TRP A 208 4.84 -2.66 8.19
CA TRP A 208 6.19 -2.87 8.71
C TRP A 208 6.89 -1.56 9.03
N GLU A 209 6.62 -0.51 8.28
CA GLU A 209 7.11 0.85 8.54
C GLU A 209 6.55 1.39 9.86
N ALA A 210 5.23 1.28 10.05
CA ALA A 210 4.58 1.64 11.30
C ALA A 210 5.17 0.88 12.50
N ALA A 211 5.37 -0.44 12.36
CA ALA A 211 5.95 -1.28 13.40
C ALA A 211 7.44 -0.94 13.64
N ALA A 212 8.19 -0.55 12.60
CA ALA A 212 9.60 -0.18 12.73
C ALA A 212 9.81 1.09 13.54
N ILE A 213 8.92 2.05 13.47
CA ILE A 213 8.93 3.23 14.35
C ILE A 213 8.40 2.84 15.73
N GLY A 214 7.36 2.02 15.78
CA GLY A 214 6.68 1.60 16.99
C GLY A 214 5.66 2.63 17.47
N SER A 215 4.62 2.16 18.12
CA SER A 215 3.58 2.95 18.74
C SER A 215 2.91 2.14 19.84
N GLU A 216 2.54 2.78 20.94
CA GLU A 216 1.74 2.12 21.97
C GLU A 216 0.29 1.87 21.50
N HIS A 217 -0.18 2.60 20.47
CA HIS A 217 -1.50 2.42 19.88
C HIS A 217 -1.54 1.29 18.88
N LEU A 218 -0.45 0.98 18.20
CA LEU A 218 -0.39 -0.10 17.22
C LEU A 218 -0.39 -1.47 17.91
N LYS A 219 -1.49 -2.21 17.84
CA LYS A 219 -1.67 -3.50 18.54
C LYS A 219 -1.45 -4.70 17.65
N THR A 220 -1.77 -4.58 16.37
CA THR A 220 -1.65 -5.69 15.43
C THR A 220 -1.40 -5.19 14.01
N ILE A 221 -0.69 -6.00 13.24
CA ILE A 221 -0.54 -5.84 11.80
C ILE A 221 -0.93 -7.12 11.08
N VAL A 222 -1.57 -6.96 9.92
CA VAL A 222 -1.97 -8.05 9.03
C VAL A 222 -1.39 -7.81 7.64
N PRO A 223 -0.07 -7.94 7.47
CA PRO A 223 0.57 -7.73 6.18
C PRO A 223 0.31 -8.92 5.25
N ILE A 224 -0.34 -8.66 4.12
CA ILE A 224 -0.61 -9.64 3.08
C ILE A 224 0.34 -9.35 1.92
N SER A 225 1.25 -10.26 1.61
CA SER A 225 2.26 -10.10 0.54
C SER A 225 2.94 -8.71 0.60
N GLY A 226 3.30 -8.28 1.80
CA GLY A 226 3.96 -6.99 2.06
C GLY A 226 5.45 -7.18 2.31
N THR A 227 6.30 -6.56 1.49
CA THR A 227 7.75 -6.67 1.68
C THR A 227 8.20 -5.96 2.95
N THR A 228 9.14 -6.56 3.67
CA THR A 228 9.74 -6.02 4.89
C THR A 228 10.92 -5.09 4.62
N ALA A 229 11.46 -5.12 3.41
CA ALA A 229 12.59 -4.31 2.99
C ALA A 229 12.52 -4.06 1.47
N LEU A 230 13.04 -2.92 1.04
CA LEU A 230 13.02 -2.54 -0.38
C LEU A 230 14.11 -3.28 -1.19
N HIS A 231 15.32 -3.42 -0.66
CA HIS A 231 16.43 -4.02 -1.40
C HIS A 231 16.12 -5.43 -1.93
N PRO A 232 15.63 -6.40 -1.14
CA PRO A 232 15.34 -7.74 -1.66
C PRO A 232 14.17 -7.78 -2.65
N LEU A 233 13.31 -6.75 -2.67
CA LEU A 233 12.29 -6.60 -3.69
C LEU A 233 12.89 -6.23 -5.05
N LEU A 234 13.90 -5.36 -5.04
CA LEU A 234 14.49 -4.79 -6.25
C LEU A 234 15.67 -5.63 -6.79
N TYR A 235 16.34 -6.36 -5.91
CA TYR A 235 17.54 -7.14 -6.27
C TYR A 235 17.46 -8.58 -5.78
N LYS A 236 17.80 -9.51 -6.64
CA LYS A 236 17.89 -10.95 -6.36
C LYS A 236 19.31 -11.41 -6.58
N ASN A 237 20.00 -11.80 -5.50
CA ASN A 237 21.39 -12.26 -5.55
C ASN A 237 22.36 -11.29 -6.27
N GLY A 238 22.18 -9.97 -6.05
CA GLY A 238 22.97 -8.92 -6.70
C GLY A 238 22.57 -8.59 -8.13
N SER A 239 21.51 -9.22 -8.66
CA SER A 239 20.95 -8.91 -9.97
C SER A 239 19.65 -8.15 -9.80
N ALA A 240 19.46 -7.12 -10.61
CA ALA A 240 18.20 -6.39 -10.64
C ALA A 240 17.03 -7.27 -11.09
N GLU A 241 15.95 -7.16 -10.39
CA GLU A 241 14.69 -7.78 -10.76
C GLU A 241 13.92 -6.80 -11.67
N ALA A 242 13.93 -7.07 -12.97
CA ALA A 242 13.46 -6.13 -14.00
C ALA A 242 12.00 -5.69 -13.80
N ARG A 243 11.13 -6.58 -13.35
CA ARG A 243 9.72 -6.28 -13.11
C ARG A 243 9.53 -5.35 -11.92
N SER A 244 10.20 -5.62 -10.81
CA SER A 244 10.14 -4.77 -9.62
C SER A 244 10.68 -3.37 -9.90
N GLN A 245 11.68 -3.24 -10.76
CA GLN A 245 12.19 -1.96 -11.22
C GLN A 245 11.16 -1.18 -12.04
N ILE A 246 10.45 -1.86 -12.96
CA ILE A 246 9.39 -1.24 -13.76
C ILE A 246 8.22 -0.83 -12.88
N MET A 247 7.85 -1.66 -11.92
CA MET A 247 6.78 -1.33 -10.97
C MET A 247 7.15 -0.13 -10.09
N HIS A 248 8.41 -0.04 -9.66
CA HIS A 248 8.93 1.09 -8.93
C HIS A 248 8.71 2.40 -9.69
N MET A 249 9.02 2.42 -10.99
CA MET A 249 8.74 3.58 -11.84
C MET A 249 7.24 3.87 -11.96
N ASN A 250 6.41 2.83 -12.06
CA ASN A 250 4.97 3.01 -12.19
C ASN A 250 4.33 3.58 -10.92
N TYR A 251 4.80 3.22 -9.73
CA TYR A 251 4.28 3.78 -8.48
C TYR A 251 4.37 5.29 -8.45
N PHE A 252 5.47 5.85 -8.94
CA PHE A 252 5.65 7.29 -9.02
C PHE A 252 4.77 7.96 -10.06
N SER A 253 4.53 7.31 -11.18
CA SER A 253 3.76 7.91 -12.26
C SER A 253 2.25 7.78 -12.08
N SER A 254 1.79 6.85 -11.26
CA SER A 254 0.38 6.52 -11.16
C SER A 254 -0.26 6.76 -9.78
N THR A 255 0.54 6.89 -8.73
CA THR A 255 0.03 7.04 -7.36
C THR A 255 0.19 8.43 -6.79
N VAL A 256 1.18 9.19 -7.27
CA VAL A 256 1.35 10.59 -6.90
C VAL A 256 0.32 11.40 -7.67
N ASP A 257 -0.42 12.26 -6.99
CA ASP A 257 -1.26 13.27 -7.64
C ASP A 257 -0.32 14.27 -8.32
N TYR A 258 -0.01 13.94 -9.58
CA TYR A 258 1.07 14.55 -10.33
C TYR A 258 0.59 15.88 -10.89
N ASN A 259 0.70 16.91 -10.10
CA ASN A 259 0.76 18.26 -10.62
C ASN A 259 2.21 18.51 -11.05
N GLU A 260 2.49 18.41 -12.36
CA GLU A 260 3.85 18.51 -12.93
C GLU A 260 4.65 19.71 -12.45
N ASP A 261 3.96 20.79 -12.02
CA ASP A 261 4.57 22.02 -11.56
C ASP A 261 4.92 22.00 -10.06
N ASP A 262 4.29 21.15 -9.25
CA ASP A 262 4.42 21.19 -7.79
C ASP A 262 5.40 20.13 -7.25
N PHE A 263 5.51 18.95 -7.86
CA PHE A 263 6.34 17.86 -7.36
C PHE A 263 7.84 18.22 -7.39
N ASP A 264 8.36 18.69 -8.51
CA ASP A 264 9.76 19.12 -8.66
C ASP A 264 10.11 20.29 -7.73
N ASN A 265 9.11 21.11 -7.36
CA ASN A 265 9.30 22.24 -6.47
C ASN A 265 9.19 21.89 -4.99
N VAL A 266 8.44 20.84 -4.65
CA VAL A 266 8.20 20.42 -3.26
C VAL A 266 9.26 19.44 -2.78
N CYS A 267 9.70 18.52 -3.62
CA CYS A 267 10.62 17.43 -3.27
C CYS A 267 11.68 17.20 -4.35
N PRO A 268 12.52 18.19 -4.65
CA PRO A 268 13.45 18.13 -5.78
C PRO A 268 14.50 17.01 -5.65
N ASP A 269 15.02 16.76 -4.47
CA ASP A 269 15.98 15.68 -4.18
C ASP A 269 15.35 14.29 -4.34
N ILE A 270 14.09 14.14 -3.96
CA ILE A 270 13.34 12.89 -4.17
C ILE A 270 13.01 12.72 -5.64
N ALA A 271 12.51 13.76 -6.29
CA ALA A 271 12.24 13.76 -7.72
C ALA A 271 13.49 13.42 -8.52
N GLU A 272 14.64 14.07 -8.21
CA GLU A 272 15.92 13.79 -8.86
C GLU A 272 16.38 12.35 -8.62
N GLY A 273 16.32 11.85 -7.36
CA GLY A 273 16.68 10.49 -7.01
C GLY A 273 15.79 9.45 -7.67
N LEU A 274 14.49 9.74 -7.86
CA LEU A 274 13.55 8.86 -8.48
C LEU A 274 13.63 8.79 -9.98
N PHE A 275 13.79 9.92 -10.64
CA PHE A 275 13.92 10.00 -12.08
C PHE A 275 15.34 9.68 -12.56
N ALA A 276 16.35 10.09 -11.80
CA ALA A 276 17.73 9.71 -12.08
C ALA A 276 18.02 8.27 -11.69
N GLY A 277 17.56 7.81 -10.54
CA GLY A 277 17.76 6.43 -10.06
C GLY A 277 17.27 5.38 -11.03
N PRO A 278 15.98 5.31 -11.41
CA PRO A 278 15.48 4.34 -12.38
C PRO A 278 16.08 4.50 -13.78
N VAL A 279 16.34 5.72 -14.22
CA VAL A 279 16.94 5.97 -15.55
C VAL A 279 18.42 5.62 -15.56
N THR A 280 19.17 5.97 -14.51
CA THR A 280 20.57 5.59 -14.35
C THR A 280 20.70 4.10 -14.09
N TYR A 281 19.74 3.49 -13.42
CA TYR A 281 19.67 2.05 -13.24
C TYR A 281 19.50 1.32 -14.57
N VAL A 282 18.54 1.73 -15.40
CA VAL A 282 18.41 1.20 -16.78
C VAL A 282 19.69 1.45 -17.59
N ALA A 283 20.41 2.50 -17.28
CA ALA A 283 21.73 2.79 -17.85
C ALA A 283 22.90 2.04 -17.15
N GLY A 284 22.63 1.29 -16.08
CA GLY A 284 23.61 0.49 -15.35
C GLY A 284 24.37 1.21 -14.24
N GLU A 285 23.82 2.32 -13.76
CA GLU A 285 24.49 3.15 -12.74
C GLU A 285 23.94 2.97 -11.31
N MET A 286 22.84 2.22 -11.11
CA MET A 286 22.35 1.97 -9.77
C MET A 286 23.24 0.96 -9.03
N ASP A 287 23.65 1.36 -7.84
CA ASP A 287 24.43 0.50 -6.96
C ASP A 287 23.52 -0.58 -6.34
N PRO A 288 23.76 -1.87 -6.61
CA PRO A 288 22.99 -2.95 -6.01
C PRO A 288 23.42 -3.25 -4.57
N TYR A 289 24.39 -2.54 -4.03
CA TYR A 289 24.88 -2.76 -2.68
C TYR A 289 23.96 -2.14 -1.64
N MET A 290 23.87 -2.78 -0.50
CA MET A 290 23.22 -2.22 0.67
C MET A 290 23.97 -0.97 1.11
N ASP A 291 23.29 0.15 1.07
CA ASP A 291 23.75 1.46 1.52
C ASP A 291 22.72 2.09 2.46
N ASN A 292 22.94 3.34 2.86
CA ASN A 292 22.06 4.05 3.76
C ASN A 292 20.62 4.16 3.22
N TYR A 293 20.44 4.25 1.90
CA TYR A 293 19.12 4.31 1.26
C TYR A 293 18.31 3.05 1.53
N TYR A 294 18.91 1.86 1.37
CA TYR A 294 18.25 0.59 1.62
C TYR A 294 18.16 0.22 3.10
N ASP A 295 19.16 0.64 3.90
CA ASP A 295 19.11 0.46 5.36
C ASP A 295 17.93 1.22 5.99
N GLU A 296 17.65 2.43 5.50
CA GLU A 296 16.49 3.20 5.93
C GLU A 296 15.21 2.46 5.61
N ARG A 297 15.12 1.82 4.45
CA ARG A 297 13.98 1.09 3.91
C ARG A 297 13.95 -0.40 4.26
N SER A 298 14.67 -0.79 5.31
CA SER A 298 14.67 -2.13 5.91
C SER A 298 14.02 -2.08 7.29
N HIS A 299 12.83 -2.66 7.41
CA HIS A 299 11.93 -2.40 8.54
C HIS A 299 11.82 -3.56 9.54
N ILE A 300 12.08 -4.81 9.12
CA ILE A 300 11.78 -5.98 9.95
C ILE A 300 12.54 -6.00 11.28
N ASP A 301 13.84 -5.75 11.26
CA ASP A 301 14.67 -5.78 12.48
C ASP A 301 14.30 -4.62 13.42
N LYS A 302 14.00 -3.46 12.85
CA LYS A 302 13.53 -2.28 13.59
C LYS A 302 12.16 -2.56 14.23
N ALA A 303 11.26 -3.21 13.50
CA ALA A 303 9.94 -3.58 14.00
C ALA A 303 10.03 -4.50 15.21
N PHE A 304 10.86 -5.54 15.16
CA PHE A 304 11.05 -6.44 16.31
C PHE A 304 11.77 -5.79 17.51
N GLN A 305 12.50 -4.70 17.29
CA GLN A 305 13.15 -3.96 18.36
C GLN A 305 12.21 -2.95 19.02
N ASN A 306 11.35 -2.29 18.25
CA ASN A 306 10.61 -1.10 18.67
C ASN A 306 9.13 -1.37 18.96
N TRP A 307 8.61 -2.55 18.60
CA TRP A 307 7.20 -2.85 18.72
C TRP A 307 6.93 -4.26 19.27
N ASN A 308 5.86 -4.39 20.08
CA ASN A 308 5.49 -5.61 20.78
C ASN A 308 4.07 -6.11 20.43
N GLY A 309 3.50 -5.64 19.35
CA GLY A 309 2.16 -6.06 18.91
C GLY A 309 2.13 -7.46 18.31
N SER A 310 0.97 -7.86 17.85
CA SER A 310 0.76 -9.16 17.17
C SER A 310 0.83 -9.04 15.66
N ILE A 311 1.33 -10.09 15.01
CA ILE A 311 1.45 -10.16 13.54
C ILE A 311 0.63 -11.36 13.05
N TYR A 312 -0.25 -11.11 12.08
CA TYR A 312 -0.85 -12.15 11.27
C TYR A 312 -0.33 -12.03 9.83
N TRP A 313 0.79 -12.67 9.56
CA TRP A 313 1.46 -12.57 8.27
C TRP A 313 0.86 -13.54 7.25
N VAL A 314 0.40 -12.99 6.13
CA VAL A 314 -0.14 -13.75 5.01
C VAL A 314 0.77 -13.59 3.80
N GLN A 315 1.30 -14.71 3.29
CA GLN A 315 2.20 -14.72 2.15
C GLN A 315 1.91 -15.87 1.21
N GLY A 316 1.77 -15.57 -0.07
CA GLY A 316 1.67 -16.60 -1.10
C GLY A 316 3.05 -17.23 -1.37
N MET A 317 3.20 -18.53 -1.16
CA MET A 317 4.48 -19.22 -1.41
C MET A 317 4.91 -19.24 -2.87
N GLN A 318 4.05 -18.85 -3.78
CA GLN A 318 4.32 -18.70 -5.21
C GLN A 318 4.22 -17.23 -5.66
N ASP A 319 4.23 -16.32 -4.70
CA ASP A 319 4.27 -14.90 -5.01
C ASP A 319 5.67 -14.58 -5.53
N TRP A 320 5.74 -14.30 -6.81
CA TRP A 320 6.98 -13.98 -7.52
C TRP A 320 7.17 -12.48 -7.70
N ASN A 321 6.21 -11.68 -7.23
CA ASN A 321 6.30 -10.23 -7.20
C ASN A 321 6.87 -9.75 -5.86
N VAL A 322 6.25 -10.18 -4.77
CA VAL A 322 6.75 -9.98 -3.41
C VAL A 322 7.10 -11.35 -2.88
N ASP A 323 8.36 -11.72 -2.94
CA ASP A 323 8.84 -13.05 -2.55
C ASP A 323 8.52 -13.34 -1.07
N PRO A 324 8.19 -14.61 -0.75
CA PRO A 324 7.93 -15.05 0.62
C PRO A 324 9.18 -15.02 1.50
#